data_ec152bd21301ec9c6eaa3b6934618109
#
_entry.id   ec152bd21301ec9c6eaa3b6934618109
#
_cell.length_a   1.000
_cell.length_b   1.000
_cell.length_c   1.000
_cell.angle_alpha   90.00
_cell.angle_beta   90.00
_cell.angle_gamma   90.00
#
_symmetry.space_group_name_H-M   'P 1'
#
loop_
_entity.id
_entity.type
_entity.pdbx_description
1 polymer ?
#
loop_
_entity_poly.entity_id
_entity_poly.type
_entity_poly.pdbx_seq_one_letter_code
_entity_poly.pdbx_strand_id
1 'polypeptide(L)'
;RQAVLAEYYQTLLIRPLRNPHLLVAIAELAESGRIQGSYPGPLQRLHSFLLLANHLFEAEGADPQRQRTQVRLTQLLSGGDPNLLRTLLAGAKRAEVRALMPLVGKGVDGPIDRAFTHVAVSLYPNIYRDEARPFWEEDAIWTSRVGLARRENELRELREVKIPANSEAIGRAASYGDLSENSEWEAAIEEQRNLTARAMEIEEELRKAQLIENAAIPAKTVAPGTSARYRVLSSGEENFVRILG
;
A
#
# COMPACT_ATOMS: atom_id res chain seq x y z
N ARG A 1 10.56 -43.23 7.19
CA ARG A 1 10.98 -42.65 5.89
C ARG A 1 10.05 -41.50 5.44
N GLN A 2 8.71 -41.66 5.53
CA GLN A 2 7.78 -40.60 5.12
C GLN A 2 7.91 -39.32 5.98
N ALA A 3 8.04 -39.44 7.31
CA ALA A 3 8.22 -38.29 8.21
C ALA A 3 9.49 -37.49 7.89
N VAL A 4 10.59 -38.16 7.56
CA VAL A 4 11.86 -37.51 7.18
C VAL A 4 11.69 -36.73 5.85
N LEU A 5 10.96 -37.29 4.90
CA LEU A 5 10.68 -36.60 3.62
C LEU A 5 9.77 -35.38 3.83
N ALA A 6 8.79 -35.47 4.73
CA ALA A 6 7.92 -34.36 5.06
C ALA A 6 8.69 -33.20 5.74
N GLU A 7 9.57 -33.51 6.70
CA GLU A 7 10.44 -32.52 7.36
C GLU A 7 11.41 -31.89 6.35
N TYR A 8 11.98 -32.70 5.47
CA TYR A 8 12.85 -32.20 4.43
C TYR A 8 12.11 -31.30 3.43
N TYR A 9 10.86 -31.65 3.08
CA TYR A 9 10.02 -30.79 2.25
C TYR A 9 9.80 -29.42 2.87
N GLN A 10 9.51 -29.33 4.18
CA GLN A 10 9.40 -28.06 4.89
C GLN A 10 10.70 -27.24 4.78
N THR A 11 11.85 -27.88 4.97
CA THR A 11 13.16 -27.21 4.85
C THR A 11 13.41 -26.64 3.44
N LEU A 12 13.01 -27.38 2.41
CA LEU A 12 13.12 -26.94 1.02
C LEU A 12 12.17 -25.79 0.69
N LEU A 13 10.95 -25.79 1.24
CA LEU A 13 9.99 -24.68 1.06
C LEU A 13 10.49 -23.37 1.69
N ILE A 14 11.24 -23.43 2.80
CA ILE A 14 11.86 -22.24 3.40
C ILE A 14 12.97 -21.66 2.51
N ARG A 15 13.69 -22.52 1.77
CA ARG A 15 14.80 -22.11 0.90
C ARG A 15 14.65 -22.71 -0.50
N PRO A 16 13.63 -22.29 -1.28
CA PRO A 16 13.23 -22.94 -2.52
C PRO A 16 14.30 -22.92 -3.61
N LEU A 17 15.20 -21.94 -3.57
CA LEU A 17 16.25 -21.74 -4.58
C LEU A 17 17.51 -22.60 -4.34
N ARG A 18 17.64 -23.23 -3.17
CA ARG A 18 18.85 -24.00 -2.83
C ARG A 18 18.95 -25.30 -3.62
N ASN A 19 17.85 -26.03 -3.75
CA ASN A 19 17.77 -27.30 -4.48
C ASN A 19 16.46 -27.38 -5.28
N PRO A 20 16.33 -26.64 -6.40
CA PRO A 20 15.10 -26.51 -7.18
C PRO A 20 14.51 -27.84 -7.63
N HIS A 21 15.33 -28.70 -8.23
CA HIS A 21 14.92 -30.00 -8.76
C HIS A 21 14.42 -30.95 -7.67
N LEU A 22 15.04 -30.90 -6.50
CA LEU A 22 14.66 -31.74 -5.37
C LEU A 22 13.37 -31.25 -4.72
N LEU A 23 13.20 -29.93 -4.61
CA LEU A 23 11.93 -29.34 -4.14
C LEU A 23 10.77 -29.79 -5.02
N VAL A 24 10.89 -29.66 -6.35
CA VAL A 24 9.82 -30.09 -7.27
C VAL A 24 9.56 -31.59 -7.18
N ALA A 25 10.60 -32.42 -7.09
CA ALA A 25 10.45 -33.87 -6.99
C ALA A 25 9.71 -34.30 -5.72
N ILE A 26 10.02 -33.68 -4.58
CA ILE A 26 9.33 -33.99 -3.32
C ILE A 26 7.93 -33.37 -3.29
N ALA A 27 7.76 -32.16 -3.86
CA ALA A 27 6.46 -31.53 -3.98
C ALA A 27 5.45 -32.39 -4.76
N GLU A 28 5.85 -33.01 -5.87
CA GLU A 28 4.98 -33.94 -6.63
C GLU A 28 4.48 -35.10 -5.77
N LEU A 29 5.32 -35.61 -4.89
CA LEU A 29 4.94 -36.69 -3.97
C LEU A 29 4.05 -36.20 -2.81
N ALA A 30 4.37 -35.03 -2.28
CA ALA A 30 3.65 -34.43 -1.15
C ALA A 30 2.23 -33.97 -1.56
N GLU A 31 2.15 -33.19 -2.66
CA GLU A 31 0.89 -32.63 -3.13
C GLU A 31 -0.04 -33.70 -3.76
N SER A 32 0.53 -34.84 -4.21
CA SER A 32 -0.27 -36.01 -4.63
C SER A 32 -0.72 -36.92 -3.46
N GLY A 33 -0.41 -36.55 -2.20
CA GLY A 33 -0.77 -37.33 -1.02
C GLY A 33 0.06 -38.60 -0.78
N ARG A 34 1.12 -38.82 -1.57
CA ARG A 34 2.01 -39.99 -1.42
C ARG A 34 2.95 -39.89 -0.23
N ILE A 35 3.20 -38.68 0.26
CA ILE A 35 3.91 -38.42 1.51
C ILE A 35 2.91 -37.82 2.49
N GLN A 36 2.79 -38.42 3.66
CA GLN A 36 1.96 -37.89 4.75
C GLN A 36 2.83 -37.15 5.77
N GLY A 37 2.38 -35.98 6.20
CA GLY A 37 3.07 -35.17 7.19
C GLY A 37 2.40 -33.83 7.41
N SER A 38 2.94 -33.05 8.34
CA SER A 38 2.53 -31.66 8.53
C SER A 38 3.28 -30.80 7.52
N TYR A 39 2.58 -29.96 6.79
CA TYR A 39 3.17 -29.04 5.81
C TYR A 39 2.81 -27.59 6.14
N PRO A 40 3.61 -26.61 5.68
CA PRO A 40 3.24 -25.21 5.72
C PRO A 40 1.89 -24.95 5.07
N GLY A 41 1.24 -23.85 5.46
CA GLY A 41 -0.06 -23.49 4.91
C GLY A 41 -0.06 -23.37 3.37
N PRO A 42 -1.22 -23.54 2.72
CA PRO A 42 -1.33 -23.57 1.26
C PRO A 42 -0.68 -22.35 0.58
N LEU A 43 -0.93 -21.14 1.10
CA LEU A 43 -0.38 -19.90 0.56
C LEU A 43 1.15 -19.80 0.73
N GLN A 44 1.70 -20.32 1.82
CA GLN A 44 3.14 -20.33 2.04
C GLN A 44 3.84 -21.28 1.06
N ARG A 45 3.24 -22.45 0.79
CA ARG A 45 3.74 -23.38 -0.23
C ARG A 45 3.69 -22.75 -1.62
N LEU A 46 2.55 -22.13 -1.96
CA LEU A 46 2.38 -21.45 -3.24
C LEU A 46 3.40 -20.32 -3.41
N HIS A 47 3.62 -19.50 -2.38
CA HIS A 47 4.64 -18.45 -2.40
C HIS A 47 6.02 -19.03 -2.74
N SER A 48 6.42 -20.14 -2.13
CA SER A 48 7.70 -20.80 -2.39
C SER A 48 7.80 -21.33 -3.84
N PHE A 49 6.71 -21.86 -4.39
CA PHE A 49 6.66 -22.31 -5.79
C PHE A 49 6.73 -21.14 -6.78
N LEU A 50 6.08 -20.03 -6.50
CA LEU A 50 6.16 -18.85 -7.36
C LEU A 50 7.54 -18.20 -7.34
N LEU A 51 8.21 -18.14 -6.18
CA LEU A 51 9.60 -17.70 -6.09
C LEU A 51 10.52 -18.61 -6.90
N LEU A 52 10.32 -19.93 -6.81
CA LEU A 52 11.07 -20.89 -7.59
C LEU A 52 10.81 -20.73 -9.09
N ALA A 53 9.55 -20.53 -9.49
CA ALA A 53 9.18 -20.29 -10.87
C ALA A 53 9.93 -19.08 -11.44
N ASN A 54 9.89 -17.94 -10.77
CA ASN A 54 10.62 -16.74 -11.19
C ASN A 54 12.11 -17.02 -11.40
N HIS A 55 12.76 -17.63 -10.42
CA HIS A 55 14.17 -17.94 -10.50
C HIS A 55 14.51 -18.87 -11.68
N LEU A 56 13.67 -19.89 -11.94
CA LEU A 56 13.90 -20.83 -13.04
C LEU A 56 13.68 -20.19 -14.41
N PHE A 57 12.72 -19.28 -14.54
CA PHE A 57 12.35 -18.66 -15.83
C PHE A 57 13.17 -17.40 -16.15
N GLU A 58 13.67 -16.66 -15.13
CA GLU A 58 14.52 -15.48 -15.32
C GLU A 58 15.98 -15.82 -15.66
N ALA A 59 16.47 -17.02 -15.28
CA ALA A 59 17.85 -17.36 -15.47
C ALA A 59 18.19 -17.64 -16.94
N GLU A 60 19.20 -16.95 -17.47
CA GLU A 60 19.70 -17.12 -18.83
C GLU A 60 20.49 -18.44 -19.01
N GLY A 61 20.55 -18.91 -20.26
CA GLY A 61 21.33 -20.08 -20.66
C GLY A 61 20.52 -21.39 -20.71
N ALA A 62 21.01 -22.35 -21.53
CA ALA A 62 20.36 -23.63 -21.74
C ALA A 62 20.96 -24.69 -20.77
N ASP A 63 20.37 -24.81 -19.59
CA ASP A 63 20.63 -25.90 -18.65
C ASP A 63 19.53 -26.97 -18.77
N PRO A 64 19.84 -28.19 -19.23
CA PRO A 64 18.85 -29.24 -19.39
C PRO A 64 18.17 -29.65 -18.08
N GLN A 65 18.85 -29.57 -16.94
CA GLN A 65 18.29 -29.89 -15.64
C GLN A 65 17.26 -28.82 -15.21
N ARG A 66 17.58 -27.55 -15.43
CA ARG A 66 16.67 -26.43 -15.18
C ARG A 66 15.43 -26.54 -16.06
N GLN A 67 15.59 -26.77 -17.36
CA GLN A 67 14.44 -26.92 -18.28
C GLN A 67 13.51 -28.05 -17.85
N ARG A 68 14.03 -29.20 -17.46
CA ARG A 68 13.24 -30.30 -16.91
C ARG A 68 12.50 -29.91 -15.64
N THR A 69 13.16 -29.13 -14.78
CA THR A 69 12.53 -28.63 -13.53
C THR A 69 11.44 -27.62 -13.82
N GLN A 70 11.61 -26.73 -14.80
CA GLN A 70 10.58 -25.80 -15.27
C GLN A 70 9.33 -26.55 -15.77
N VAL A 71 9.52 -27.53 -16.64
CA VAL A 71 8.41 -28.34 -17.18
C VAL A 71 7.66 -29.05 -16.05
N ARG A 72 8.38 -29.68 -15.12
CA ARG A 72 7.79 -30.39 -13.98
C ARG A 72 7.03 -29.45 -13.04
N LEU A 73 7.60 -28.29 -12.72
CA LEU A 73 6.95 -27.28 -11.88
C LEU A 73 5.68 -26.74 -12.55
N THR A 74 5.75 -26.48 -13.86
CA THR A 74 4.57 -26.07 -14.64
C THR A 74 3.49 -27.13 -14.59
N GLN A 75 3.84 -28.40 -14.84
CA GLN A 75 2.89 -29.51 -14.79
C GLN A 75 2.30 -29.70 -13.38
N LEU A 76 3.11 -29.54 -12.34
CA LEU A 76 2.67 -29.61 -10.94
C LEU A 76 1.64 -28.54 -10.61
N LEU A 77 1.90 -27.29 -10.99
CA LEU A 77 1.04 -26.16 -10.63
C LEU A 77 -0.19 -26.03 -11.51
N SER A 78 -0.05 -26.19 -12.81
CA SER A 78 -1.12 -25.93 -13.80
C SER A 78 -1.76 -27.19 -14.40
N GLY A 79 -1.18 -28.38 -14.14
CA GLY A 79 -1.74 -29.64 -14.62
C GLY A 79 -2.90 -30.14 -13.76
N GLY A 80 -3.78 -30.96 -14.39
CA GLY A 80 -4.94 -31.53 -13.70
C GLY A 80 -6.15 -30.60 -13.61
N ASP A 81 -7.29 -31.18 -13.23
CA ASP A 81 -8.51 -30.45 -12.94
C ASP A 81 -9.17 -31.05 -11.68
N PRO A 82 -9.26 -30.34 -10.55
CA PRO A 82 -8.68 -29.00 -10.33
C PRO A 82 -7.14 -29.03 -10.30
N ASN A 83 -6.51 -28.00 -10.83
CA ASN A 83 -5.06 -27.86 -10.75
C ASN A 83 -4.61 -27.47 -9.32
N LEU A 84 -3.32 -27.67 -9.02
CA LEU A 84 -2.77 -27.39 -7.69
C LEU A 84 -2.90 -25.91 -7.32
N LEU A 85 -2.79 -24.97 -8.26
CA LEU A 85 -2.99 -23.54 -8.02
C LEU A 85 -4.38 -23.27 -7.43
N ARG A 86 -5.43 -23.85 -8.00
CA ARG A 86 -6.80 -23.71 -7.48
C ARG A 86 -6.93 -24.29 -6.08
N THR A 87 -6.31 -25.45 -5.83
CA THR A 87 -6.32 -26.09 -4.51
C THR A 87 -5.60 -25.26 -3.46
N LEU A 88 -4.43 -24.70 -3.78
CA LEU A 88 -3.65 -23.87 -2.86
C LEU A 88 -4.26 -22.49 -2.62
N LEU A 89 -5.02 -21.97 -3.57
CA LEU A 89 -5.76 -20.69 -3.44
C LEU A 89 -7.17 -20.88 -2.86
N ALA A 90 -7.64 -22.12 -2.69
CA ALA A 90 -8.95 -22.38 -2.12
C ALA A 90 -9.04 -21.81 -0.69
N GLY A 91 -10.02 -20.96 -0.44
CA GLY A 91 -10.23 -20.30 0.85
C GLY A 91 -9.29 -19.12 1.17
N ALA A 92 -8.34 -18.78 0.29
CA ALA A 92 -7.53 -17.58 0.44
C ALA A 92 -8.40 -16.33 0.27
N LYS A 93 -8.14 -15.29 1.08
CA LYS A 93 -8.83 -14.00 0.94
C LYS A 93 -8.27 -13.22 -0.27
N ARG A 94 -9.09 -12.32 -0.85
CA ARG A 94 -8.68 -11.48 -1.98
C ARG A 94 -7.34 -10.77 -1.75
N ALA A 95 -7.12 -10.18 -0.57
CA ALA A 95 -5.89 -9.50 -0.22
C ALA A 95 -4.67 -10.43 -0.21
N GLU A 96 -4.84 -11.69 0.22
CA GLU A 96 -3.78 -12.69 0.24
C GLU A 96 -3.40 -13.14 -1.18
N VAL A 97 -4.40 -13.36 -2.05
CA VAL A 97 -4.14 -13.66 -3.47
C VAL A 97 -3.45 -12.48 -4.15
N ARG A 98 -3.88 -11.25 -3.85
CA ARG A 98 -3.28 -10.03 -4.38
C ARG A 98 -1.81 -9.86 -3.93
N ALA A 99 -1.47 -10.24 -2.71
CA ALA A 99 -0.10 -10.20 -2.20
C ALA A 99 0.87 -11.14 -2.96
N LEU A 100 0.35 -12.18 -3.64
CA LEU A 100 1.15 -13.08 -4.48
C LEU A 100 1.36 -12.56 -5.92
N MET A 101 0.54 -11.60 -6.38
CA MET A 101 0.61 -11.09 -7.76
C MET A 101 1.98 -10.49 -8.15
N PRO A 102 2.73 -9.79 -7.26
CA PRO A 102 4.07 -9.31 -7.60
C PRO A 102 5.09 -10.43 -7.91
N LEU A 103 4.78 -11.68 -7.52
CA LEU A 103 5.59 -12.86 -7.83
C LEU A 103 5.21 -13.48 -9.19
N VAL A 104 4.19 -12.96 -9.85
CA VAL A 104 3.63 -13.45 -11.10
C VAL A 104 3.77 -12.33 -12.13
N GLY A 105 4.23 -12.63 -13.32
CA GLY A 105 4.30 -11.64 -14.41
C GLY A 105 5.51 -10.71 -14.41
N LYS A 106 6.61 -11.06 -13.72
CA LYS A 106 7.87 -10.29 -13.76
C LYS A 106 8.64 -10.47 -15.08
N GLY A 107 7.97 -10.35 -16.22
CA GLY A 107 8.63 -10.18 -17.50
C GLY A 107 8.48 -11.34 -18.50
N VAL A 108 7.91 -12.45 -18.11
CA VAL A 108 7.62 -13.55 -19.04
C VAL A 108 6.17 -13.98 -18.83
N ASP A 109 5.35 -13.79 -19.85
CA ASP A 109 3.96 -14.31 -19.90
C ASP A 109 3.99 -15.85 -19.99
N GLY A 110 4.46 -16.45 -18.89
CA GLY A 110 4.71 -17.87 -18.77
C GLY A 110 3.42 -18.69 -18.54
N PRO A 111 3.50 -20.01 -18.70
CA PRO A 111 2.35 -20.90 -18.51
C PRO A 111 1.84 -20.88 -17.06
N ILE A 112 2.72 -20.71 -16.07
CA ILE A 112 2.34 -20.59 -14.65
C ILE A 112 1.63 -19.26 -14.40
N ASP A 113 2.11 -18.17 -14.99
CA ASP A 113 1.51 -16.83 -14.84
C ASP A 113 0.10 -16.79 -15.41
N ARG A 114 -0.10 -17.36 -16.61
CA ARG A 114 -1.43 -17.48 -17.21
C ARG A 114 -2.37 -18.34 -16.37
N ALA A 115 -1.89 -19.48 -15.87
CA ALA A 115 -2.68 -20.37 -15.02
C ALA A 115 -3.05 -19.70 -13.68
N PHE A 116 -2.11 -19.03 -13.04
CA PHE A 116 -2.36 -18.26 -11.82
C PHE A 116 -3.40 -17.15 -12.04
N THR A 117 -3.20 -16.35 -13.09
CA THR A 117 -4.12 -15.26 -13.47
C THR A 117 -5.52 -15.79 -13.71
N HIS A 118 -5.67 -16.89 -14.45
CA HIS A 118 -6.96 -17.51 -14.71
C HIS A 118 -7.65 -17.96 -13.42
N VAL A 119 -6.92 -18.60 -12.50
CA VAL A 119 -7.48 -19.03 -11.21
C VAL A 119 -7.83 -17.83 -10.34
N ALA A 120 -6.94 -16.84 -10.24
CA ALA A 120 -7.15 -15.65 -9.44
C ALA A 120 -8.38 -14.83 -9.90
N VAL A 121 -8.57 -14.65 -11.21
CA VAL A 121 -9.76 -14.00 -11.78
C VAL A 121 -11.02 -14.85 -11.59
N SER A 122 -10.91 -16.17 -11.70
CA SER A 122 -12.05 -17.09 -11.43
C SER A 122 -12.54 -16.98 -9.98
N LEU A 123 -11.62 -16.84 -9.00
CA LEU A 123 -11.95 -16.68 -7.59
C LEU A 123 -12.40 -15.25 -7.26
N TYR A 124 -11.77 -14.27 -7.87
CA TYR A 124 -11.98 -12.85 -7.62
C TYR A 124 -12.01 -12.05 -8.94
N PRO A 125 -13.16 -11.92 -9.61
CA PRO A 125 -13.28 -11.25 -10.91
C PRO A 125 -12.70 -9.82 -10.95
N ASN A 126 -12.66 -9.16 -9.80
CA ASN A 126 -12.15 -7.78 -9.66
C ASN A 126 -10.73 -7.72 -9.06
N ILE A 127 -9.94 -8.81 -9.11
CA ILE A 127 -8.63 -8.87 -8.42
C ILE A 127 -7.64 -7.81 -8.92
N TYR A 128 -7.72 -7.45 -10.20
CA TYR A 128 -6.88 -6.42 -10.83
C TYR A 128 -7.43 -5.00 -10.67
N ARG A 129 -8.68 -4.84 -10.24
CA ARG A 129 -9.16 -3.51 -9.90
C ARG A 129 -8.47 -3.09 -8.63
N ASP A 130 -7.75 -1.99 -8.69
CA ASP A 130 -7.38 -1.29 -7.47
C ASP A 130 -8.66 -1.00 -6.71
N GLU A 131 -8.72 -1.40 -5.46
CA GLU A 131 -9.63 -0.75 -4.54
C GLU A 131 -9.20 0.69 -4.61
N ALA A 132 -10.04 1.55 -5.16
CA ALA A 132 -9.77 2.98 -5.20
C ALA A 132 -9.35 3.32 -3.77
N ARG A 133 -8.11 3.81 -3.62
CA ARG A 133 -7.63 4.25 -2.31
C ARG A 133 -8.69 5.17 -1.78
N PRO A 134 -9.10 5.02 -0.52
CA PRO A 134 -10.04 5.96 0.06
C PRO A 134 -9.51 7.37 -0.20
N PHE A 135 -10.36 8.31 -0.57
CA PHE A 135 -9.94 9.67 -0.93
C PHE A 135 -9.09 10.34 0.17
N TRP A 136 -9.28 9.95 1.42
CA TRP A 136 -8.51 10.47 2.56
C TRP A 136 -7.08 9.90 2.69
N GLU A 137 -6.68 8.93 1.85
CA GLU A 137 -5.30 8.43 1.72
C GLU A 137 -4.53 9.11 0.58
N GLU A 138 -5.17 10.00 -0.17
CA GLU A 138 -4.52 10.84 -1.16
C GLU A 138 -3.69 11.93 -0.47
N ASP A 139 -2.61 12.39 -1.13
CA ASP A 139 -1.81 13.53 -0.65
C ASP A 139 -2.53 14.86 -0.95
N ALA A 140 -3.74 14.96 -0.41
CA ALA A 140 -4.61 16.12 -0.53
C ALA A 140 -5.11 16.55 0.86
N ILE A 141 -5.32 17.83 1.05
CA ILE A 141 -5.93 18.39 2.27
C ILE A 141 -7.42 18.54 2.02
N TRP A 142 -8.19 17.60 2.56
CA TRP A 142 -9.65 17.64 2.41
C TRP A 142 -10.27 18.62 3.40
N THR A 143 -10.97 19.61 2.88
CA THR A 143 -11.58 20.69 3.70
C THR A 143 -12.97 21.02 3.21
N SER A 144 -13.76 21.68 4.07
CA SER A 144 -15.06 22.25 3.71
C SER A 144 -14.88 23.60 3.01
N ARG A 145 -15.91 24.08 2.30
CA ARG A 145 -15.92 25.45 1.73
C ARG A 145 -15.62 26.52 2.76
N VAL A 146 -16.15 26.36 3.97
CA VAL A 146 -15.92 27.29 5.06
C VAL A 146 -14.47 27.26 5.51
N GLY A 147 -13.87 26.06 5.62
CA GLY A 147 -12.46 25.88 5.95
C GLY A 147 -11.54 26.48 4.90
N LEU A 148 -11.83 26.23 3.62
CA LEU A 148 -11.08 26.79 2.49
C LEU A 148 -11.14 28.33 2.52
N ALA A 149 -12.34 28.92 2.58
CA ALA A 149 -12.50 30.36 2.61
C ALA A 149 -11.81 31.02 3.82
N ARG A 150 -11.78 30.34 4.97
CA ARG A 150 -11.06 30.82 6.16
C ARG A 150 -9.55 30.89 5.90
N ARG A 151 -8.95 29.88 5.27
CA ARG A 151 -7.53 29.87 4.93
C ARG A 151 -7.17 30.90 3.86
N GLU A 152 -8.01 31.08 2.85
CA GLU A 152 -7.85 32.13 1.85
C GLU A 152 -7.89 33.53 2.45
N ASN A 153 -8.78 33.77 3.41
CA ASN A 153 -8.87 35.04 4.12
C ASN A 153 -7.64 35.26 5.03
N GLU A 154 -7.17 34.22 5.74
CA GLU A 154 -5.93 34.30 6.54
C GLU A 154 -4.74 34.67 5.68
N LEU A 155 -4.57 34.03 4.52
CA LEU A 155 -3.50 34.36 3.57
C LEU A 155 -3.60 35.80 3.07
N ARG A 156 -4.79 36.24 2.74
CA ARG A 156 -5.04 37.62 2.30
C ARG A 156 -4.68 38.63 3.40
N GLU A 157 -5.10 38.39 4.63
CA GLU A 157 -4.75 39.25 5.77
C GLU A 157 -3.24 39.31 5.99
N LEU A 158 -2.53 38.18 5.90
CA LEU A 158 -1.07 38.13 5.98
C LEU A 158 -0.43 38.99 4.90
N ARG A 159 -0.82 38.82 3.63
CA ARG A 159 -0.20 39.47 2.48
C ARG A 159 -0.56 40.95 2.34
N GLU A 160 -1.81 41.31 2.60
CA GLU A 160 -2.30 42.66 2.34
C GLU A 160 -2.22 43.57 3.55
N VAL A 161 -2.15 43.00 4.76
CA VAL A 161 -2.18 43.80 6.01
C VAL A 161 -0.91 43.58 6.85
N LYS A 162 -0.66 42.34 7.30
CA LYS A 162 0.37 42.10 8.33
C LYS A 162 1.80 42.27 7.79
N ILE A 163 2.10 41.68 6.63
CA ILE A 163 3.43 41.78 6.02
C ILE A 163 3.77 43.21 5.63
N PRO A 164 2.90 44.00 4.98
CA PRO A 164 3.16 45.41 4.71
C PRO A 164 3.34 46.23 5.98
N ALA A 165 2.46 46.06 6.98
CA ALA A 165 2.57 46.77 8.25
C ALA A 165 3.89 46.48 8.98
N ASN A 166 4.35 45.25 8.95
CA ASN A 166 5.64 44.88 9.53
C ASN A 166 6.81 45.43 8.71
N SER A 167 6.71 45.48 7.38
CA SER A 167 7.72 46.14 6.53
C SER A 167 7.88 47.62 6.86
N GLU A 168 6.76 48.32 7.15
CA GLU A 168 6.81 49.69 7.64
C GLU A 168 7.45 49.80 9.04
N ALA A 169 7.20 48.81 9.93
CA ALA A 169 7.82 48.76 11.26
C ALA A 169 9.34 48.58 11.15
N ILE A 170 9.81 47.71 10.25
CA ILE A 170 11.24 47.56 9.93
C ILE A 170 11.84 48.89 9.45
N GLY A 171 11.15 49.56 8.54
CA GLY A 171 11.60 50.87 8.04
C GLY A 171 11.68 51.92 9.14
N ARG A 172 10.71 51.99 10.05
CA ARG A 172 10.75 52.90 11.22
C ARG A 172 11.91 52.58 12.15
N ALA A 173 12.07 51.29 12.53
CA ALA A 173 13.17 50.86 13.41
C ALA A 173 14.53 51.17 12.80
N ALA A 174 14.71 50.96 11.49
CA ALA A 174 15.93 51.26 10.77
C ALA A 174 16.27 52.79 10.76
N SER A 175 15.26 53.66 10.87
CA SER A 175 15.47 55.12 10.86
C SER A 175 16.06 55.68 12.16
N TYR A 176 16.09 54.90 13.25
CA TYR A 176 16.61 55.35 14.54
C TYR A 176 18.13 55.29 14.69
N GLY A 177 18.88 54.85 13.67
CA GLY A 177 20.34 54.90 13.61
C GLY A 177 21.04 53.57 13.73
N ASP A 178 21.86 53.34 14.75
CA ASP A 178 22.70 52.14 14.85
C ASP A 178 21.84 50.85 14.94
N LEU A 179 21.94 50.05 13.89
CA LEU A 179 21.18 48.77 13.78
C LEU A 179 21.79 47.65 14.62
N SER A 180 23.08 47.80 15.05
CA SER A 180 23.79 46.72 15.75
C SER A 180 23.28 46.47 17.17
N GLU A 181 22.61 47.46 17.78
CA GLU A 181 22.03 47.36 19.13
C GLU A 181 20.50 47.62 19.13
N ASN A 182 19.89 47.64 17.95
CA ASN A 182 18.46 47.95 17.80
C ASN A 182 17.58 46.71 17.93
N SER A 183 17.18 46.39 19.15
CA SER A 183 16.31 45.25 19.45
C SER A 183 14.90 45.30 18.78
N GLU A 184 14.41 46.52 18.47
CA GLU A 184 13.14 46.69 17.75
C GLU A 184 13.28 46.26 16.29
N TRP A 185 14.43 46.59 15.67
CA TRP A 185 14.71 46.17 14.31
C TRP A 185 14.88 44.65 14.21
N GLU A 186 15.61 44.02 15.14
CA GLU A 186 15.79 42.56 15.18
C GLU A 186 14.42 41.84 15.35
N ALA A 187 13.58 42.34 16.28
CA ALA A 187 12.25 41.80 16.50
C ALA A 187 11.36 41.93 15.25
N ALA A 188 11.41 43.06 14.56
CA ALA A 188 10.62 43.27 13.34
C ALA A 188 11.09 42.38 12.16
N ILE A 189 12.39 42.12 12.06
CA ILE A 189 12.95 41.19 11.07
C ILE A 189 12.53 39.75 11.38
N GLU A 190 12.55 39.32 12.63
CA GLU A 190 12.08 38.00 13.03
C GLU A 190 10.60 37.83 12.76
N GLU A 191 9.77 38.82 13.09
CA GLU A 191 8.35 38.82 12.77
C GLU A 191 8.12 38.75 11.25
N GLN A 192 8.91 39.44 10.43
CA GLN A 192 8.82 39.34 8.96
C GLN A 192 9.06 37.92 8.47
N ARG A 193 10.05 37.24 9.04
CA ARG A 193 10.32 35.82 8.71
C ARG A 193 9.16 34.92 9.07
N ASN A 194 8.60 35.10 10.27
CA ASN A 194 7.48 34.31 10.76
C ASN A 194 6.22 34.51 9.90
N LEU A 195 5.87 35.75 9.57
CA LEU A 195 4.73 36.09 8.72
C LEU A 195 4.90 35.54 7.30
N THR A 196 6.10 35.62 6.74
CA THR A 196 6.40 35.11 5.42
C THR A 196 6.36 33.57 5.40
N ALA A 197 6.95 32.91 6.39
CA ALA A 197 6.88 31.47 6.51
C ALA A 197 5.44 30.96 6.65
N ARG A 198 4.63 31.66 7.47
CA ARG A 198 3.20 31.32 7.62
C ARG A 198 2.41 31.51 6.33
N ALA A 199 2.67 32.55 5.57
CA ALA A 199 2.05 32.76 4.27
C ALA A 199 2.39 31.63 3.28
N MET A 200 3.66 31.22 3.22
CA MET A 200 4.10 30.11 2.37
C MET A 200 3.47 28.77 2.78
N GLU A 201 3.36 28.51 4.09
CA GLU A 201 2.69 27.32 4.61
C GLU A 201 1.23 27.25 4.16
N ILE A 202 0.47 28.34 4.33
CA ILE A 202 -0.93 28.42 3.92
C ILE A 202 -1.07 28.29 2.39
N GLU A 203 -0.17 28.83 1.60
CA GLU A 203 -0.15 28.63 0.14
C GLU A 203 0.00 27.19 -0.25
N GLU A 204 0.90 26.46 0.42
CA GLU A 204 1.09 25.04 0.16
C GLU A 204 -0.12 24.21 0.61
N GLU A 205 -0.74 24.56 1.76
CA GLU A 205 -2.00 23.97 2.20
C GLU A 205 -3.12 24.18 1.15
N LEU A 206 -3.29 25.42 0.66
CA LEU A 206 -4.29 25.78 -0.34
C LEU A 206 -4.04 25.10 -1.68
N ARG A 207 -2.80 24.93 -2.07
CA ARG A 207 -2.43 24.21 -3.30
C ARG A 207 -2.86 22.75 -3.28
N LYS A 208 -2.82 22.11 -2.10
CA LYS A 208 -3.24 20.72 -1.89
C LYS A 208 -4.70 20.59 -1.49
N ALA A 209 -5.37 21.70 -1.20
CA ALA A 209 -6.73 21.68 -0.68
C ALA A 209 -7.75 21.19 -1.71
N GLN A 210 -8.60 20.28 -1.30
CA GLN A 210 -9.74 19.78 -2.07
C GLN A 210 -11.02 19.86 -1.24
N LEU A 211 -12.13 20.13 -1.91
CA LEU A 211 -13.43 20.22 -1.22
C LEU A 211 -13.97 18.82 -0.94
N ILE A 212 -14.26 18.55 0.34
CA ILE A 212 -14.80 17.27 0.79
C ILE A 212 -16.16 16.96 0.16
N GLU A 213 -16.92 17.98 -0.24
CA GLU A 213 -18.18 17.85 -0.94
C GLU A 213 -18.03 17.21 -2.34
N ASN A 214 -16.82 17.27 -2.92
CA ASN A 214 -16.49 16.67 -4.21
C ASN A 214 -15.90 15.26 -4.06
N ALA A 215 -15.65 14.79 -2.84
CA ALA A 215 -15.07 13.48 -2.58
C ALA A 215 -16.08 12.35 -2.82
N ALA A 216 -15.58 11.19 -3.24
CA ALA A 216 -16.37 9.98 -3.35
C ALA A 216 -16.62 9.37 -1.95
N ILE A 217 -17.49 9.97 -1.16
CA ILE A 217 -17.78 9.57 0.21
C ILE A 217 -18.50 8.22 0.23
N PRO A 218 -17.98 7.18 0.91
CA PRO A 218 -18.61 5.87 0.95
C PRO A 218 -19.90 5.90 1.80
N ALA A 219 -20.99 5.33 1.27
CA ALA A 219 -22.28 5.32 1.95
C ALA A 219 -22.38 4.35 3.14
N LYS A 220 -21.47 3.37 3.24
CA LYS A 220 -21.56 2.26 4.23
C LYS A 220 -20.38 2.21 5.19
N THR A 221 -19.48 3.16 5.15
CA THR A 221 -18.25 3.19 5.95
C THR A 221 -18.13 4.53 6.64
N VAL A 222 -17.69 4.51 7.89
CA VAL A 222 -17.38 5.74 8.63
C VAL A 222 -16.10 6.35 8.04
N ALA A 223 -16.20 7.57 7.53
CA ALA A 223 -15.16 8.24 6.77
C ALA A 223 -15.24 9.77 6.97
N PRO A 224 -14.19 10.53 6.64
CA PRO A 224 -14.27 11.99 6.58
C PRO A 224 -15.46 12.43 5.71
N GLY A 225 -16.22 13.44 6.16
CA GLY A 225 -17.45 13.89 5.51
C GLY A 225 -18.72 13.13 5.91
N THR A 226 -18.62 12.05 6.69
CA THR A 226 -19.79 11.28 7.15
C THR A 226 -20.22 11.65 8.57
N SER A 227 -21.44 11.26 8.89
CA SER A 227 -21.97 11.29 10.25
C SER A 227 -22.33 9.88 10.68
N ALA A 228 -21.99 9.50 11.90
CA ALA A 228 -22.28 8.18 12.43
C ALA A 228 -23.02 8.26 13.77
N ARG A 229 -24.00 7.39 13.94
CA ARG A 229 -24.61 7.11 15.23
C ARG A 229 -24.06 5.77 15.74
N TYR A 230 -23.58 5.75 16.95
CA TYR A 230 -23.05 4.53 17.56
C TYR A 230 -23.56 4.36 18.99
N ARG A 231 -23.55 3.10 19.45
CA ARG A 231 -23.93 2.74 20.81
C ARG A 231 -22.73 2.15 21.53
N VAL A 232 -22.44 2.66 22.72
CA VAL A 232 -21.41 2.10 23.58
C VAL A 232 -21.93 0.80 24.19
N LEU A 233 -21.28 -0.32 23.88
CA LEU A 233 -21.78 -1.65 24.28
C LEU A 233 -21.80 -1.85 25.80
N SER A 234 -20.87 -1.24 26.55
CA SER A 234 -20.78 -1.36 28.01
C SER A 234 -21.83 -0.55 28.77
N SER A 235 -22.22 0.63 28.28
CA SER A 235 -23.18 1.54 28.93
C SER A 235 -24.56 1.57 28.27
N GLY A 236 -24.68 1.07 27.03
CA GLY A 236 -25.88 1.18 26.23
C GLY A 236 -26.17 2.59 25.69
N GLU A 237 -25.29 3.55 25.95
CA GLU A 237 -25.45 4.96 25.59
C GLU A 237 -25.31 5.16 24.08
N GLU A 238 -26.24 5.91 23.49
CA GLU A 238 -26.18 6.26 22.07
C GLU A 238 -25.55 7.64 21.88
N ASN A 239 -24.60 7.69 20.96
CA ASN A 239 -23.85 8.91 20.65
C ASN A 239 -23.92 9.18 19.14
N PHE A 240 -23.78 10.45 18.79
CA PHE A 240 -23.70 10.92 17.41
C PHE A 240 -22.37 11.64 17.20
N VAL A 241 -21.67 11.29 16.14
CA VAL A 241 -20.42 11.93 15.75
C VAL A 241 -20.47 12.33 14.29
N ARG A 242 -19.94 13.51 13.99
CA ARG A 242 -19.69 13.99 12.64
C ARG A 242 -18.18 14.05 12.41
N ILE A 243 -17.71 13.35 11.38
CA ILE A 243 -16.30 13.34 11.03
C ILE A 243 -16.08 14.41 9.97
N LEU A 244 -15.36 15.43 10.35
CA LEU A 244 -14.97 16.54 9.48
C LEU A 244 -13.57 16.28 8.95
N GLY A 245 -13.27 16.76 7.73
CA GLY A 245 -11.92 16.82 7.18
C GLY A 245 -11.17 18.05 7.65
#